data_9a53ea61b30e7a8994a8691e5319e73d
#
_entry.id   9a53ea61b30e7a8994a8691e5319e73d
#
_cell.length_a   1.000
_cell.length_b   1.000
_cell.length_c   1.000
_cell.angle_alpha   90.00
_cell.angle_beta   90.00
_cell.angle_gamma   90.00
#
_symmetry.space_group_name_H-M   'P 1'
#
loop_
_entity.id
_entity.type
_entity.pdbx_description
1 polymer ?
#
loop_
_entity_poly.entity_id
_entity_poly.type
_entity_poly.pdbx_seq_one_letter_code
_entity_poly.pdbx_strand_id
1 'polypeptide(L)'
;MRRVSVSQAKAHLSKLLREEGVRFLLLGVPGFERDRVYGYPDDVERYLRFAVAAGRVALGFDLVHAHDWTAALLPLTARVPAVYTIHNLAHQGLVDPALFFHWTGLPWSLFHMEALEFYGQVNLMKGGIVFARAVTTVSPSYAEEIQTPEFGMGLDGVLRRHAGKLFGILNGLDLEVFDPAKDPHLPAPYSREDVRGKALAQKALWERTGLKGPLLAYVGRLDGQKGLDLILKAIPRLKELGFYLLVQGVGDEGLAQALRQVEEENPGFVRFVEAYDEALARLAYAGADALLVPSRFEPCGLVQMIAQRYGTPPVARAVGGLKDTIEDGRTGVLFQTYHPEGLLYGVLRLFRLGPEALGLRGMEKDFSWEGSSRAYLEVYRKALG
;
A
#
# COMPACT_ATOMS: atom_id res chain seq x y z
N MET A 1 -17.83 -15.78 13.00
CA MET A 1 -17.73 -14.64 12.08
C MET A 1 -16.96 -13.52 12.75
N ARG A 2 -15.66 -13.42 12.54
CA ARG A 2 -14.88 -12.27 13.05
C ARG A 2 -15.03 -11.11 12.07
N ARG A 3 -15.87 -10.14 12.38
CA ARG A 3 -16.06 -8.87 11.67
C ARG A 3 -14.90 -7.91 11.99
N VAL A 4 -13.65 -8.32 11.79
CA VAL A 4 -12.48 -7.59 12.29
C VAL A 4 -12.14 -6.38 11.43
N SER A 5 -12.35 -6.41 10.12
CA SER A 5 -11.97 -5.30 9.24
C SER A 5 -12.89 -4.07 9.35
N VAL A 6 -14.17 -4.29 9.61
CA VAL A 6 -15.16 -3.20 9.75
C VAL A 6 -15.14 -2.60 11.16
N SER A 7 -14.77 -3.37 12.20
CA SER A 7 -14.78 -2.86 13.58
C SER A 7 -13.55 -2.02 13.93
N GLN A 8 -12.38 -2.33 13.38
CA GLN A 8 -11.18 -1.48 13.56
C GLN A 8 -11.27 -0.21 12.73
N ALA A 9 -11.70 -0.30 11.47
CA ALA A 9 -12.06 0.88 10.69
C ALA A 9 -13.22 1.66 11.35
N LYS A 10 -14.20 0.96 11.98
CA LYS A 10 -15.28 1.60 12.73
C LYS A 10 -14.82 2.32 13.99
N ALA A 11 -13.86 1.83 14.74
CA ALA A 11 -13.41 2.50 15.96
C ALA A 11 -12.69 3.82 15.63
N HIS A 12 -11.84 3.82 14.63
CA HIS A 12 -11.06 5.00 14.22
C HIS A 12 -11.89 5.98 13.38
N LEU A 13 -12.57 5.47 12.38
CA LEU A 13 -13.50 6.22 11.58
C LEU A 13 -14.67 6.75 12.44
N SER A 14 -15.20 5.99 13.41
CA SER A 14 -16.28 6.46 14.30
C SER A 14 -15.85 7.54 15.28
N LYS A 15 -14.56 7.65 15.64
CA LYS A 15 -14.04 8.76 16.44
C LYS A 15 -14.00 10.05 15.62
N LEU A 16 -13.38 10.03 14.44
CA LEU A 16 -13.36 11.14 13.48
C LEU A 16 -14.77 11.60 13.09
N LEU A 17 -15.70 10.65 12.94
CA LEU A 17 -17.05 10.88 12.46
C LEU A 17 -18.01 11.38 13.55
N ARG A 18 -17.76 11.11 14.84
CA ARG A 18 -18.52 11.68 15.97
C ARG A 18 -18.17 13.14 16.20
N GLU A 19 -16.93 13.52 15.90
CA GLU A 19 -16.42 14.88 16.10
C GLU A 19 -16.87 15.85 15.00
N GLU A 20 -17.17 15.34 13.77
CA GLU A 20 -17.48 16.19 12.60
C GLU A 20 -18.91 16.02 12.00
N GLY A 21 -19.80 15.32 12.68
CA GLY A 21 -21.19 15.16 12.21
C GLY A 21 -21.37 14.27 10.97
N VAL A 22 -20.38 13.45 10.64
CA VAL A 22 -20.44 12.51 9.49
C VAL A 22 -21.43 11.36 9.77
N ARG A 23 -22.20 10.96 8.76
CA ARG A 23 -23.16 9.86 8.83
C ARG A 23 -22.66 8.67 8.04
N PHE A 24 -22.75 7.47 8.63
CA PHE A 24 -22.55 6.21 7.91
C PHE A 24 -23.86 5.72 7.34
N LEU A 25 -23.84 5.36 6.08
CA LEU A 25 -24.88 4.60 5.44
C LEU A 25 -24.35 3.23 5.03
N LEU A 26 -24.85 2.18 5.66
CA LEU A 26 -24.52 0.80 5.30
C LEU A 26 -25.51 0.35 4.21
N LEU A 27 -24.99 0.11 3.02
CA LEU A 27 -25.77 -0.46 1.93
C LEU A 27 -25.71 -1.99 2.00
N GLY A 28 -26.85 -2.61 2.32
CA GLY A 28 -27.02 -4.05 2.23
C GLY A 28 -27.19 -4.45 0.76
N VAL A 29 -26.16 -5.02 0.16
CA VAL A 29 -26.22 -5.60 -1.18
C VAL A 29 -26.00 -7.11 -1.07
N PRO A 30 -26.82 -7.96 -1.68
CA PRO A 30 -26.62 -9.40 -1.65
C PRO A 30 -25.23 -9.80 -2.12
N GLY A 31 -24.62 -10.79 -1.47
CA GLY A 31 -23.29 -11.29 -1.82
C GLY A 31 -22.12 -10.71 -1.01
N PHE A 32 -22.38 -9.77 -0.07
CA PHE A 32 -21.33 -9.22 0.80
C PHE A 32 -21.24 -9.85 2.19
N GLU A 33 -22.10 -10.81 2.48
CA GLU A 33 -22.09 -11.59 3.73
C GLU A 33 -21.12 -12.76 3.64
N ARG A 34 -19.81 -12.45 3.61
CA ARG A 34 -18.75 -13.43 3.34
C ARG A 34 -17.52 -13.19 4.22
N ASP A 35 -16.69 -14.23 4.37
CA ASP A 35 -15.50 -14.20 5.23
C ASP A 35 -14.34 -13.40 4.63
N ARG A 36 -14.27 -13.31 3.31
CA ARG A 36 -13.20 -12.59 2.59
C ARG A 36 -13.77 -11.43 1.79
N VAL A 37 -12.95 -10.41 1.64
CA VAL A 37 -13.27 -9.24 0.79
C VAL A 37 -13.22 -9.60 -0.68
N TYR A 38 -12.26 -10.44 -1.09
CA TYR A 38 -12.01 -10.88 -2.48
C TYR A 38 -11.76 -12.39 -2.54
N GLY A 39 -11.72 -12.91 -3.78
CA GLY A 39 -11.36 -14.29 -4.09
C GLY A 39 -12.56 -15.18 -4.35
N TYR A 40 -13.68 -14.60 -4.72
CA TYR A 40 -14.89 -15.34 -5.14
C TYR A 40 -15.14 -15.18 -6.64
N PRO A 41 -15.68 -16.21 -7.32
CA PRO A 41 -15.94 -16.14 -8.75
C PRO A 41 -16.88 -15.00 -9.20
N ASP A 42 -17.74 -14.54 -8.29
CA ASP A 42 -18.71 -13.47 -8.53
C ASP A 42 -18.28 -12.09 -7.97
N ASP A 43 -17.02 -11.92 -7.68
CA ASP A 43 -16.51 -10.64 -7.14
C ASP A 43 -16.87 -9.45 -8.04
N VAL A 44 -16.70 -9.57 -9.35
CA VAL A 44 -16.99 -8.48 -10.28
C VAL A 44 -18.48 -8.15 -10.27
N GLU A 45 -19.36 -9.16 -10.35
CA GLU A 45 -20.81 -8.97 -10.33
C GLU A 45 -21.27 -8.25 -9.06
N ARG A 46 -20.85 -8.73 -7.89
CA ARG A 46 -21.29 -8.13 -6.62
C ARG A 46 -20.81 -6.69 -6.43
N TYR A 47 -19.60 -6.36 -6.86
CA TYR A 47 -19.11 -4.97 -6.79
C TYR A 47 -19.77 -4.07 -7.82
N LEU A 48 -20.13 -4.56 -9.01
CA LEU A 48 -20.96 -3.82 -9.96
C LEU A 48 -22.34 -3.51 -9.39
N ARG A 49 -23.00 -4.50 -8.78
CA ARG A 49 -24.31 -4.32 -8.11
C ARG A 49 -24.21 -3.31 -6.96
N PHE A 50 -23.14 -3.38 -6.18
CA PHE A 50 -22.86 -2.40 -5.12
C PHE A 50 -22.69 -0.99 -5.69
N ALA A 51 -21.88 -0.80 -6.72
CA ALA A 51 -21.64 0.50 -7.31
C ALA A 51 -22.91 1.12 -7.93
N VAL A 52 -23.77 0.31 -8.56
CA VAL A 52 -25.08 0.77 -9.06
C VAL A 52 -26.00 1.20 -7.91
N ALA A 53 -26.05 0.42 -6.83
CA ALA A 53 -26.85 0.76 -5.65
C ALA A 53 -26.34 2.03 -4.97
N ALA A 54 -25.02 2.16 -4.79
CA ALA A 54 -24.37 3.33 -4.24
C ALA A 54 -24.64 4.60 -5.08
N GLY A 55 -24.62 4.48 -6.42
CA GLY A 55 -24.94 5.57 -7.32
C GLY A 55 -26.36 6.15 -7.14
N ARG A 56 -27.33 5.30 -6.78
CA ARG A 56 -28.71 5.76 -6.47
C ARG A 56 -28.77 6.54 -5.16
N VAL A 57 -27.99 6.13 -4.17
CA VAL A 57 -27.90 6.80 -2.86
C VAL A 57 -27.14 8.11 -2.96
N ALA A 58 -26.19 8.20 -3.88
CA ALA A 58 -25.34 9.34 -4.09
C ALA A 58 -26.11 10.65 -4.39
N LEU A 59 -27.33 10.56 -4.90
CA LEU A 59 -28.18 11.73 -5.19
C LEU A 59 -28.49 12.61 -3.96
N GLY A 60 -28.29 12.10 -2.75
CA GLY A 60 -28.47 12.85 -1.50
C GLY A 60 -27.21 13.59 -1.02
N PHE A 61 -26.14 13.63 -1.84
CA PHE A 61 -24.84 14.18 -1.47
C PHE A 61 -24.36 15.19 -2.54
N ASP A 62 -23.51 16.12 -2.13
CA ASP A 62 -22.93 17.14 -3.04
C ASP A 62 -21.81 16.53 -3.90
N LEU A 63 -21.09 15.53 -3.36
CA LEU A 63 -19.95 14.88 -3.98
C LEU A 63 -19.84 13.43 -3.51
N VAL A 64 -19.31 12.55 -4.36
CA VAL A 64 -18.92 11.20 -4.00
C VAL A 64 -17.43 10.98 -4.20
N HIS A 65 -16.83 10.15 -3.37
CA HIS A 65 -15.45 9.72 -3.51
C HIS A 65 -15.37 8.19 -3.62
N ALA A 66 -14.96 7.71 -4.78
CA ALA A 66 -14.85 6.29 -5.10
C ALA A 66 -13.39 5.81 -5.07
N HIS A 67 -13.16 4.58 -4.64
CA HIS A 67 -11.84 3.99 -4.49
C HIS A 67 -11.70 2.68 -5.25
N ASP A 68 -10.64 2.56 -6.06
CA ASP A 68 -10.26 1.38 -6.83
C ASP A 68 -11.36 0.81 -7.75
N TRP A 69 -11.07 -0.31 -8.39
CA TRP A 69 -11.96 -0.95 -9.35
C TRP A 69 -13.32 -1.34 -8.76
N THR A 70 -13.38 -1.62 -7.47
CA THR A 70 -14.60 -2.04 -6.76
C THR A 70 -15.67 -0.96 -6.69
N ALA A 71 -15.27 0.31 -6.76
CA ALA A 71 -16.18 1.46 -6.77
C ALA A 71 -16.06 2.31 -8.05
N ALA A 72 -15.28 1.86 -9.03
CA ALA A 72 -14.93 2.64 -10.22
C ALA A 72 -16.12 2.98 -11.12
N LEU A 73 -17.25 2.28 -10.99
CA LEU A 73 -18.46 2.61 -11.73
C LEU A 73 -19.25 3.78 -11.10
N LEU A 74 -18.96 4.14 -9.85
CA LEU A 74 -19.67 5.19 -9.14
C LEU A 74 -19.60 6.57 -9.84
N PRO A 75 -18.47 7.03 -10.38
CA PRO A 75 -18.42 8.29 -11.16
C PRO A 75 -19.39 8.34 -12.34
N LEU A 76 -19.68 7.20 -12.96
CA LEU A 76 -20.65 7.09 -14.06
C LEU A 76 -22.09 7.05 -13.58
N THR A 77 -22.36 6.44 -12.43
CA THR A 77 -23.74 6.16 -11.95
C THR A 77 -24.28 7.18 -10.95
N ALA A 78 -23.42 7.94 -10.28
CA ALA A 78 -23.81 8.79 -9.15
C ALA A 78 -24.59 10.07 -9.51
N ARG A 79 -24.52 10.57 -10.75
CA ARG A 79 -25.15 11.84 -11.20
C ARG A 79 -24.82 13.07 -10.35
N VAL A 80 -23.79 13.00 -9.53
CA VAL A 80 -23.18 14.08 -8.76
C VAL A 80 -21.69 14.11 -9.04
N PRO A 81 -20.97 15.22 -8.79
CA PRO A 81 -19.52 15.27 -8.95
C PRO A 81 -18.85 14.10 -8.22
N ALA A 82 -17.87 13.48 -8.86
CA ALA A 82 -17.15 12.35 -8.29
C ALA A 82 -15.64 12.58 -8.29
N VAL A 83 -14.99 12.24 -7.20
CA VAL A 83 -13.55 12.03 -7.09
C VAL A 83 -13.29 10.52 -7.15
N TYR A 84 -12.24 10.13 -7.84
CA TYR A 84 -11.85 8.72 -7.98
C TYR A 84 -10.39 8.52 -7.58
N THR A 85 -10.13 7.62 -6.63
CA THR A 85 -8.77 7.29 -6.18
C THR A 85 -8.32 5.94 -6.71
N ILE A 86 -7.14 5.93 -7.33
CA ILE A 86 -6.39 4.74 -7.74
C ILE A 86 -5.39 4.42 -6.64
N HIS A 87 -5.63 3.35 -5.86
CA HIS A 87 -4.67 2.86 -4.87
C HIS A 87 -3.63 1.92 -5.50
N ASN A 88 -4.06 1.08 -6.46
CA ASN A 88 -3.16 0.20 -7.19
C ASN A 88 -3.69 -0.04 -8.61
N LEU A 89 -2.97 0.48 -9.61
CA LEU A 89 -3.34 0.37 -11.03
C LEU A 89 -3.32 -1.08 -11.56
N ALA A 90 -2.65 -2.00 -10.86
CA ALA A 90 -2.59 -3.41 -11.26
C ALA A 90 -3.96 -4.12 -11.20
N HIS A 91 -4.90 -3.60 -10.43
CA HIS A 91 -6.23 -4.19 -10.24
C HIS A 91 -7.29 -3.33 -10.93
N GLN A 92 -7.56 -3.61 -12.20
CA GLN A 92 -8.36 -2.74 -13.07
C GLN A 92 -9.84 -3.10 -13.15
N GLY A 93 -10.23 -4.32 -12.72
CA GLY A 93 -11.61 -4.78 -12.83
C GLY A 93 -12.02 -4.98 -14.29
N LEU A 94 -11.36 -5.93 -14.98
CA LEU A 94 -11.71 -6.31 -16.35
C LEU A 94 -12.92 -7.25 -16.33
N VAL A 95 -13.87 -7.00 -17.22
CA VAL A 95 -15.11 -7.80 -17.30
C VAL A 95 -15.58 -7.97 -18.75
N ASP A 96 -16.17 -9.12 -19.03
CA ASP A 96 -16.83 -9.38 -20.33
C ASP A 96 -17.93 -8.34 -20.59
N PRO A 97 -17.98 -7.71 -21.79
CA PRO A 97 -18.96 -6.66 -22.07
C PRO A 97 -20.41 -7.13 -21.95
N ALA A 98 -20.73 -8.35 -22.41
CA ALA A 98 -22.10 -8.86 -22.36
C ALA A 98 -22.56 -9.03 -20.90
N LEU A 99 -21.71 -9.56 -20.03
CA LEU A 99 -21.99 -9.68 -18.61
C LEU A 99 -22.11 -8.32 -17.93
N PHE A 100 -21.20 -7.38 -18.24
CA PHE A 100 -21.24 -6.03 -17.68
C PHE A 100 -22.57 -5.33 -17.98
N PHE A 101 -22.98 -5.26 -19.24
CA PHE A 101 -24.21 -4.58 -19.65
C PHE A 101 -25.46 -5.31 -19.15
N HIS A 102 -25.41 -6.66 -19.08
CA HIS A 102 -26.49 -7.44 -18.46
C HIS A 102 -26.69 -7.13 -16.97
N TRP A 103 -25.59 -7.08 -16.20
CA TRP A 103 -25.68 -6.85 -14.73
C TRP A 103 -25.97 -5.40 -14.36
N THR A 104 -25.50 -4.43 -15.16
CA THR A 104 -25.64 -3.01 -14.84
C THR A 104 -26.88 -2.36 -15.45
N GLY A 105 -27.36 -2.89 -16.57
CA GLY A 105 -28.43 -2.25 -17.36
C GLY A 105 -28.00 -0.95 -18.05
N LEU A 106 -26.69 -0.67 -18.09
CA LEU A 106 -26.16 0.52 -18.78
C LEU A 106 -26.22 0.34 -20.31
N PRO A 107 -26.28 1.44 -21.09
CA PRO A 107 -26.39 1.36 -22.53
C PRO A 107 -25.07 0.92 -23.20
N TRP A 108 -25.15 0.06 -24.22
CA TRP A 108 -24.02 -0.40 -25.02
C TRP A 108 -23.23 0.71 -25.71
N SER A 109 -23.83 1.89 -25.85
CA SER A 109 -23.14 3.08 -26.36
C SER A 109 -21.93 3.51 -25.51
N LEU A 110 -21.79 2.98 -24.29
CA LEU A 110 -20.60 3.19 -23.43
C LEU A 110 -19.42 2.28 -23.80
N PHE A 111 -19.64 1.27 -24.67
CA PHE A 111 -18.57 0.36 -25.09
C PHE A 111 -17.82 0.91 -26.30
N HIS A 112 -16.95 1.89 -26.05
CA HIS A 112 -16.05 2.46 -27.05
C HIS A 112 -14.76 2.95 -26.39
N MET A 113 -13.72 3.22 -27.21
CA MET A 113 -12.36 3.55 -26.77
C MET A 113 -12.27 4.77 -25.84
N GLU A 114 -13.17 5.74 -25.98
CA GLU A 114 -13.19 6.96 -25.16
C GLU A 114 -13.89 6.76 -23.81
N ALA A 115 -14.48 5.58 -23.56
CA ALA A 115 -15.24 5.28 -22.35
C ALA A 115 -14.76 3.98 -21.69
N LEU A 116 -15.49 2.88 -21.83
CA LEU A 116 -15.27 1.65 -21.06
C LEU A 116 -14.47 0.58 -21.78
N GLU A 117 -14.41 0.62 -23.12
CA GLU A 117 -13.74 -0.41 -23.92
C GLU A 117 -12.21 -0.40 -23.66
N PHE A 118 -11.67 -1.60 -23.47
CA PHE A 118 -10.23 -1.82 -23.25
C PHE A 118 -9.85 -3.20 -23.78
N TYR A 119 -9.25 -3.22 -24.98
CA TYR A 119 -8.83 -4.45 -25.67
C TYR A 119 -9.94 -5.52 -25.72
N GLY A 120 -11.14 -5.13 -26.10
CA GLY A 120 -12.30 -6.01 -26.22
C GLY A 120 -13.02 -6.34 -24.91
N GLN A 121 -12.56 -5.81 -23.79
CA GLN A 121 -13.20 -5.95 -22.46
C GLN A 121 -13.70 -4.59 -21.96
N VAL A 122 -14.58 -4.61 -20.95
CA VAL A 122 -14.87 -3.43 -20.15
C VAL A 122 -13.81 -3.32 -19.05
N ASN A 123 -13.20 -2.14 -18.91
CA ASN A 123 -12.27 -1.83 -17.84
C ASN A 123 -12.91 -0.84 -16.86
N LEU A 124 -13.21 -1.32 -15.64
CA LEU A 124 -13.91 -0.52 -14.64
C LEU A 124 -13.06 0.67 -14.19
N MET A 125 -11.76 0.46 -13.95
CA MET A 125 -10.85 1.54 -13.54
C MET A 125 -10.76 2.63 -14.60
N LYS A 126 -10.72 2.26 -15.89
CA LYS A 126 -10.80 3.21 -17.00
C LYS A 126 -12.08 4.06 -16.90
N GLY A 127 -13.22 3.43 -16.62
CA GLY A 127 -14.48 4.15 -16.39
C GLY A 127 -14.36 5.16 -15.25
N GLY A 128 -13.78 4.76 -14.11
CA GLY A 128 -13.51 5.66 -12.99
C GLY A 128 -12.67 6.87 -13.39
N ILE A 129 -11.58 6.64 -14.15
CA ILE A 129 -10.70 7.71 -14.64
C ILE A 129 -11.44 8.66 -15.60
N VAL A 130 -12.17 8.11 -16.56
CA VAL A 130 -12.83 8.91 -17.60
C VAL A 130 -13.94 9.77 -17.02
N PHE A 131 -14.82 9.21 -16.22
CA PHE A 131 -16.06 9.86 -15.77
C PHE A 131 -15.93 10.69 -14.49
N ALA A 132 -14.87 10.51 -13.68
CA ALA A 132 -14.65 11.34 -12.50
C ALA A 132 -14.32 12.80 -12.85
N ARG A 133 -14.72 13.72 -12.00
CA ARG A 133 -14.34 15.15 -12.07
C ARG A 133 -12.87 15.36 -11.71
N ALA A 134 -12.38 14.61 -10.73
CA ALA A 134 -10.97 14.58 -10.36
C ALA A 134 -10.56 13.14 -10.09
N VAL A 135 -9.32 12.82 -10.44
CA VAL A 135 -8.68 11.52 -10.20
C VAL A 135 -7.51 11.73 -9.26
N THR A 136 -7.41 10.91 -8.24
CA THR A 136 -6.26 10.92 -7.33
C THR A 136 -5.55 9.58 -7.37
N THR A 137 -4.26 9.59 -7.04
CA THR A 137 -3.51 8.40 -6.68
C THR A 137 -2.65 8.68 -5.46
N VAL A 138 -2.02 7.66 -4.92
CA VAL A 138 -1.53 7.66 -3.54
C VAL A 138 -0.08 8.13 -3.37
N SER A 139 0.51 8.74 -4.39
CA SER A 139 1.75 9.52 -4.28
C SER A 139 1.99 10.39 -5.52
N PRO A 140 2.72 11.51 -5.40
CA PRO A 140 3.11 12.34 -6.55
C PRO A 140 3.93 11.58 -7.58
N SER A 141 4.97 10.88 -7.17
CA SER A 141 5.81 10.09 -8.08
C SER A 141 5.03 8.98 -8.78
N TYR A 142 4.10 8.32 -8.09
CA TYR A 142 3.27 7.31 -8.73
C TYR A 142 2.30 7.92 -9.74
N ALA A 143 1.76 9.12 -9.49
CA ALA A 143 0.94 9.83 -10.46
C ALA A 143 1.70 10.11 -11.78
N GLU A 144 3.00 10.38 -11.71
CA GLU A 144 3.85 10.54 -12.89
C GLU A 144 4.14 9.19 -13.56
N GLU A 145 4.52 8.17 -12.79
CA GLU A 145 4.90 6.85 -13.28
C GLU A 145 3.77 6.15 -14.04
N ILE A 146 2.54 6.18 -13.54
CA ILE A 146 1.39 5.50 -14.18
C ILE A 146 0.99 6.12 -15.53
N GLN A 147 1.52 7.29 -15.88
CA GLN A 147 1.38 7.93 -17.19
C GLN A 147 2.43 7.44 -18.20
N THR A 148 3.34 6.54 -17.80
CA THR A 148 4.37 5.96 -18.66
C THR A 148 3.99 4.54 -19.11
N PRO A 149 4.46 4.07 -20.29
CA PRO A 149 4.21 2.71 -20.74
C PRO A 149 4.73 1.64 -19.76
N GLU A 150 5.81 1.93 -19.03
CA GLU A 150 6.43 0.99 -18.08
C GLU A 150 5.51 0.69 -16.89
N PHE A 151 4.82 1.69 -16.35
CA PHE A 151 4.02 1.56 -15.14
C PHE A 151 2.51 1.75 -15.34
N GLY A 152 2.09 2.17 -16.54
CA GLY A 152 0.70 2.50 -16.83
C GLY A 152 -0.19 1.30 -17.11
N MET A 153 0.38 0.09 -17.22
CA MET A 153 -0.38 -1.17 -17.37
C MET A 153 -1.46 -1.12 -18.47
N GLY A 154 -1.15 -0.43 -19.57
CA GLY A 154 -2.05 -0.22 -20.71
C GLY A 154 -3.01 0.97 -20.55
N LEU A 155 -3.07 1.60 -19.39
CA LEU A 155 -3.89 2.82 -19.13
C LEU A 155 -3.08 4.12 -19.22
N ASP A 156 -1.78 4.07 -19.51
CA ASP A 156 -0.91 5.24 -19.60
C ASP A 156 -1.43 6.31 -20.58
N GLY A 157 -1.94 5.89 -21.75
CA GLY A 157 -2.56 6.80 -22.72
C GLY A 157 -3.83 7.48 -22.19
N VAL A 158 -4.67 6.74 -21.47
CA VAL A 158 -5.87 7.28 -20.83
C VAL A 158 -5.47 8.27 -19.72
N LEU A 159 -4.50 7.91 -18.89
CA LEU A 159 -4.03 8.76 -17.79
C LEU A 159 -3.38 10.05 -18.31
N ARG A 160 -2.54 9.99 -19.37
CA ARG A 160 -1.99 11.19 -20.01
C ARG A 160 -3.07 12.11 -20.56
N ARG A 161 -4.10 11.54 -21.20
CA ARG A 161 -5.24 12.31 -21.72
C ARG A 161 -6.00 13.05 -20.60
N HIS A 162 -6.03 12.47 -19.43
CA HIS A 162 -6.70 13.00 -18.24
C HIS A 162 -5.74 13.61 -17.20
N ALA A 163 -4.49 13.90 -17.57
CA ALA A 163 -3.45 14.40 -16.67
C ALA A 163 -3.86 15.69 -15.93
N GLY A 164 -4.64 16.58 -16.57
CA GLY A 164 -5.10 17.84 -15.96
C GLY A 164 -6.03 17.66 -14.75
N LYS A 165 -6.58 16.46 -14.53
CA LYS A 165 -7.40 16.14 -13.36
C LYS A 165 -6.82 15.04 -12.47
N LEU A 166 -5.57 14.63 -12.71
CA LEU A 166 -4.85 13.61 -11.95
C LEU A 166 -3.96 14.25 -10.89
N PHE A 167 -4.12 13.85 -9.63
CA PHE A 167 -3.38 14.37 -8.48
C PHE A 167 -2.75 13.23 -7.68
N GLY A 168 -1.48 13.37 -7.33
CA GLY A 168 -0.78 12.45 -6.41
C GLY A 168 -0.87 12.96 -4.97
N ILE A 169 -1.49 12.20 -4.07
CA ILE A 169 -1.65 12.55 -2.66
C ILE A 169 -1.19 11.37 -1.81
N LEU A 170 -0.13 11.56 -1.02
CA LEU A 170 0.37 10.50 -0.13
C LEU A 170 -0.67 10.08 0.90
N ASN A 171 -0.72 8.78 1.19
CA ASN A 171 -1.40 8.31 2.39
C ASN A 171 -0.65 8.76 3.65
N GLY A 172 -1.37 8.97 4.75
CA GLY A 172 -0.81 9.15 6.07
C GLY A 172 -0.78 7.85 6.87
N LEU A 173 -0.16 7.92 8.04
CA LEU A 173 -0.22 6.89 9.08
C LEU A 173 -1.16 7.32 10.21
N ASP A 174 -1.75 6.32 10.85
CA ASP A 174 -2.37 6.51 12.15
C ASP A 174 -1.28 6.60 13.22
N LEU A 175 -0.96 7.82 13.63
CA LEU A 175 0.11 8.07 14.59
C LEU A 175 -0.27 7.70 16.03
N GLU A 176 -1.55 7.38 16.32
CA GLU A 176 -1.94 6.80 17.62
C GLU A 176 -1.63 5.30 17.67
N VAL A 177 -1.77 4.61 16.51
CA VAL A 177 -1.49 3.18 16.37
C VAL A 177 0.00 2.91 16.13
N PHE A 178 0.66 3.76 15.34
CA PHE A 178 2.08 3.61 14.99
C PHE A 178 2.95 4.62 15.76
N ASP A 179 3.02 4.44 17.08
CA ASP A 179 3.84 5.28 17.96
C ASP A 179 4.72 4.42 18.89
N PRO A 180 6.06 4.40 18.70
CA PRO A 180 6.94 3.61 19.55
C PRO A 180 6.93 4.02 21.04
N ALA A 181 6.42 5.21 21.36
CA ALA A 181 6.25 5.66 22.75
C ALA A 181 5.03 5.03 23.46
N LYS A 182 4.11 4.42 22.70
CA LYS A 182 2.85 3.88 23.24
C LYS A 182 2.51 2.47 22.74
N ASP A 183 3.34 1.90 21.85
CA ASP A 183 3.05 0.62 21.21
C ASP A 183 3.12 -0.54 22.22
N PRO A 184 1.98 -1.23 22.47
CA PRO A 184 1.91 -2.32 23.45
C PRO A 184 2.67 -3.57 23.02
N HIS A 185 3.07 -3.69 21.75
CA HIS A 185 3.84 -4.82 21.22
C HIS A 185 5.33 -4.69 21.48
N LEU A 186 5.80 -3.55 21.98
CA LEU A 186 7.21 -3.33 22.27
C LEU A 186 7.53 -3.64 23.74
N PRO A 187 8.74 -4.14 24.05
CA PRO A 187 9.16 -4.45 25.42
C PRO A 187 9.33 -3.21 26.29
N ALA A 188 9.58 -2.06 25.69
CA ALA A 188 9.66 -0.77 26.36
C ALA A 188 9.35 0.37 25.39
N PRO A 189 8.72 1.46 25.86
CA PRO A 189 8.51 2.65 25.05
C PRO A 189 9.84 3.34 24.73
N TYR A 190 9.87 4.04 23.59
CA TYR A 190 11.00 4.92 23.21
C TYR A 190 10.53 6.06 22.30
N SER A 191 11.34 7.08 22.25
CA SER A 191 11.18 8.21 21.34
C SER A 191 12.52 8.53 20.65
N ARG A 192 12.53 9.53 19.80
CA ARG A 192 13.76 10.04 19.16
C ARG A 192 14.77 10.58 20.21
N GLU A 193 14.27 11.19 21.27
CA GLU A 193 15.07 11.79 22.34
C GLU A 193 15.60 10.74 23.34
N ASP A 194 14.93 9.59 23.41
CA ASP A 194 15.33 8.47 24.27
C ASP A 194 15.12 7.13 23.55
N VAL A 195 16.17 6.64 22.93
CA VAL A 195 16.16 5.40 22.13
C VAL A 195 16.48 4.13 22.91
N ARG A 196 16.56 4.20 24.25
CA ARG A 196 16.92 3.01 25.07
C ARG A 196 15.94 1.85 24.86
N GLY A 197 14.65 2.15 24.69
CA GLY A 197 13.63 1.14 24.37
C GLY A 197 13.84 0.46 23.02
N LYS A 198 14.42 1.15 22.02
CA LYS A 198 14.76 0.55 20.72
C LYS A 198 15.80 -0.56 20.87
N ALA A 199 16.81 -0.38 21.71
CA ALA A 199 17.80 -1.43 21.98
C ALA A 199 17.17 -2.67 22.63
N LEU A 200 16.16 -2.48 23.49
CA LEU A 200 15.38 -3.58 24.06
C LEU A 200 14.51 -4.28 23.01
N ALA A 201 13.92 -3.52 22.08
CA ALA A 201 13.17 -4.10 20.96
C ALA A 201 14.08 -4.94 20.02
N GLN A 202 15.29 -4.48 19.76
CA GLN A 202 16.29 -5.25 18.99
C GLN A 202 16.63 -6.56 19.70
N LYS A 203 16.90 -6.52 21.01
CA LYS A 203 17.16 -7.72 21.81
C LYS A 203 15.99 -8.70 21.77
N ALA A 204 14.76 -8.21 21.97
CA ALA A 204 13.56 -9.03 21.90
C ALA A 204 13.34 -9.65 20.51
N LEU A 205 13.66 -8.91 19.45
CA LEU A 205 13.61 -9.41 18.07
C LEU A 205 14.62 -10.54 17.86
N TRP A 206 15.87 -10.41 18.34
CA TRP A 206 16.87 -11.44 18.28
C TRP A 206 16.45 -12.72 19.05
N GLU A 207 15.91 -12.54 20.26
CA GLU A 207 15.43 -13.67 21.07
C GLU A 207 14.27 -14.40 20.37
N ARG A 208 13.35 -13.66 19.77
CA ARG A 208 12.19 -14.23 19.10
C ARG A 208 12.51 -14.94 17.78
N THR A 209 13.49 -14.44 17.04
CA THR A 209 13.87 -14.96 15.72
C THR A 209 15.02 -15.95 15.75
N GLY A 210 15.84 -15.92 16.79
CA GLY A 210 17.11 -16.65 16.86
C GLY A 210 18.24 -16.02 16.05
N LEU A 211 18.00 -14.87 15.40
CA LEU A 211 18.98 -14.16 14.60
C LEU A 211 19.71 -13.12 15.45
N LYS A 212 21.05 -13.03 15.30
CA LYS A 212 21.88 -12.09 16.07
C LYS A 212 22.87 -11.42 15.15
N GLY A 213 22.92 -10.09 15.15
CA GLY A 213 23.85 -9.28 14.34
C GLY A 213 23.12 -8.29 13.46
N PRO A 214 23.76 -7.75 12.43
CA PRO A 214 23.13 -6.83 11.49
C PRO A 214 21.92 -7.46 10.83
N LEU A 215 20.71 -7.07 11.25
CA LEU A 215 19.46 -7.71 10.87
C LEU A 215 18.68 -6.89 9.86
N LEU A 216 18.49 -7.44 8.69
CA LEU A 216 17.60 -6.94 7.66
C LEU A 216 16.22 -7.58 7.82
N ALA A 217 15.16 -6.80 7.70
CA ALA A 217 13.79 -7.30 7.78
C ALA A 217 12.98 -6.99 6.51
N TYR A 218 12.16 -7.93 6.12
CA TYR A 218 11.06 -7.73 5.17
C TYR A 218 9.74 -8.05 5.87
N VAL A 219 8.78 -7.15 5.77
CA VAL A 219 7.43 -7.32 6.31
C VAL A 219 6.43 -6.95 5.23
N GLY A 220 5.63 -7.92 4.77
CA GLY A 220 4.65 -7.63 3.72
C GLY A 220 4.07 -8.89 3.08
N ARG A 221 3.19 -8.67 2.10
CA ARG A 221 2.61 -9.76 1.30
C ARG A 221 3.69 -10.45 0.47
N LEU A 222 3.56 -11.75 0.30
CA LEU A 222 4.38 -12.52 -0.63
C LEU A 222 3.73 -12.43 -2.01
N ASP A 223 4.14 -11.47 -2.81
CA ASP A 223 3.69 -11.32 -4.20
C ASP A 223 4.80 -10.77 -5.10
N GLY A 224 4.63 -10.92 -6.42
CA GLY A 224 5.61 -10.49 -7.41
C GLY A 224 5.86 -8.98 -7.44
N GLN A 225 4.93 -8.17 -6.96
CA GLN A 225 5.07 -6.72 -6.87
C GLN A 225 6.15 -6.32 -5.86
N LYS A 226 6.27 -7.08 -4.76
CA LYS A 226 7.10 -6.71 -3.60
C LYS A 226 8.59 -7.03 -3.74
N GLY A 227 9.00 -7.67 -4.83
CA GLY A 227 10.42 -7.86 -5.15
C GLY A 227 11.14 -8.89 -4.29
N LEU A 228 10.43 -9.87 -3.73
CA LEU A 228 11.02 -10.96 -2.97
C LEU A 228 12.01 -11.81 -3.78
N ASP A 229 11.85 -11.87 -5.10
CA ASP A 229 12.78 -12.52 -6.01
C ASP A 229 14.19 -11.89 -5.96
N LEU A 230 14.29 -10.57 -5.74
CA LEU A 230 15.58 -9.90 -5.53
C LEU A 230 16.20 -10.31 -4.19
N ILE A 231 15.39 -10.37 -3.13
CA ILE A 231 15.84 -10.77 -1.80
C ILE A 231 16.39 -12.22 -1.86
N LEU A 232 15.58 -13.15 -2.42
CA LEU A 232 15.98 -14.55 -2.54
C LEU A 232 17.32 -14.71 -3.29
N LYS A 233 17.51 -13.99 -4.39
CA LYS A 233 18.76 -14.01 -5.15
C LYS A 233 19.94 -13.35 -4.43
N ALA A 234 19.68 -12.42 -3.52
CA ALA A 234 20.72 -11.72 -2.76
C ALA A 234 21.19 -12.48 -1.52
N ILE A 235 20.44 -13.47 -1.03
CA ILE A 235 20.72 -14.19 0.23
C ILE A 235 22.14 -14.76 0.31
N PRO A 236 22.71 -15.47 -0.70
CA PRO A 236 24.07 -15.99 -0.60
C PRO A 236 25.09 -14.88 -0.31
N ARG A 237 24.96 -13.75 -0.99
CA ARG A 237 25.87 -12.64 -0.82
C ARG A 237 25.65 -11.88 0.48
N LEU A 238 24.39 -11.72 0.93
CA LEU A 238 24.08 -11.16 2.25
C LEU A 238 24.70 -11.96 3.37
N LYS A 239 24.61 -13.30 3.28
CA LYS A 239 25.22 -14.24 4.24
C LYS A 239 26.76 -14.09 4.27
N GLU A 240 27.42 -14.06 3.12
CA GLU A 240 28.87 -13.84 3.03
C GLU A 240 29.29 -12.52 3.67
N LEU A 241 28.47 -11.49 3.57
CA LEU A 241 28.70 -10.19 4.17
C LEU A 241 28.31 -10.11 5.67
N GLY A 242 27.79 -11.20 6.24
CA GLY A 242 27.45 -11.28 7.65
C GLY A 242 26.10 -10.66 8.01
N PHE A 243 25.20 -10.43 7.05
CA PHE A 243 23.85 -9.93 7.30
C PHE A 243 22.88 -11.07 7.57
N TYR A 244 22.01 -10.87 8.54
CA TYR A 244 20.92 -11.74 8.88
C TYR A 244 19.62 -11.25 8.25
N LEU A 245 18.69 -12.16 7.95
CA LEU A 245 17.45 -11.83 7.26
C LEU A 245 16.23 -12.41 7.96
N LEU A 246 15.30 -11.53 8.34
CA LEU A 246 13.94 -11.87 8.73
C LEU A 246 12.99 -11.58 7.58
N VAL A 247 12.19 -12.56 7.18
CA VAL A 247 11.07 -12.37 6.24
C VAL A 247 9.78 -12.75 6.95
N GLN A 248 8.81 -11.84 6.99
CA GLN A 248 7.48 -12.10 7.53
C GLN A 248 6.42 -11.75 6.49
N GLY A 249 5.53 -12.69 6.20
CA GLY A 249 4.40 -12.45 5.31
C GLY A 249 3.68 -13.71 4.88
N VAL A 250 2.57 -13.49 4.19
CA VAL A 250 1.74 -14.52 3.56
C VAL A 250 1.38 -14.11 2.14
N GLY A 251 1.12 -15.06 1.26
CA GLY A 251 0.70 -14.76 -0.11
C GLY A 251 0.93 -15.90 -1.09
N ASP A 252 1.77 -15.66 -2.10
CA ASP A 252 2.08 -16.63 -3.15
C ASP A 252 2.79 -17.88 -2.58
N GLU A 253 2.22 -19.05 -2.85
CA GLU A 253 2.73 -20.33 -2.33
C GLU A 253 4.11 -20.69 -2.89
N GLY A 254 4.40 -20.32 -4.14
CA GLY A 254 5.72 -20.57 -4.73
C GLY A 254 6.82 -19.77 -4.02
N LEU A 255 6.54 -18.52 -3.69
CA LEU A 255 7.44 -17.67 -2.90
C LEU A 255 7.56 -18.19 -1.46
N ALA A 256 6.47 -18.63 -0.84
CA ALA A 256 6.50 -19.21 0.49
C ALA A 256 7.35 -20.49 0.53
N GLN A 257 7.18 -21.38 -0.44
CA GLN A 257 7.99 -22.61 -0.55
C GLN A 257 9.48 -22.29 -0.74
N ALA A 258 9.82 -21.33 -1.60
CA ALA A 258 11.21 -20.90 -1.80
C ALA A 258 11.82 -20.32 -0.51
N LEU A 259 11.06 -19.57 0.27
CA LEU A 259 11.51 -19.01 1.55
C LEU A 259 11.72 -20.09 2.61
N ARG A 260 10.83 -21.09 2.73
CA ARG A 260 11.01 -22.24 3.62
C ARG A 260 12.28 -23.03 3.28
N GLN A 261 12.50 -23.31 1.99
CA GLN A 261 13.72 -23.99 1.53
C GLN A 261 14.97 -23.19 1.86
N VAL A 262 14.97 -21.89 1.61
CA VAL A 262 16.11 -20.99 1.89
C VAL A 262 16.40 -20.92 3.40
N GLU A 263 15.39 -20.91 4.26
CA GLU A 263 15.58 -20.98 5.72
C GLU A 263 16.25 -22.29 6.13
N GLU A 264 15.81 -23.44 5.59
CA GLU A 264 16.40 -24.75 5.84
C GLU A 264 17.87 -24.83 5.38
N GLU A 265 18.21 -24.23 4.24
CA GLU A 265 19.57 -24.19 3.68
C GLU A 265 20.49 -23.19 4.42
N ASN A 266 19.90 -22.22 5.17
CA ASN A 266 20.64 -21.16 5.84
C ASN A 266 20.25 -21.03 7.33
N PRO A 267 20.37 -22.11 8.12
CA PRO A 267 19.97 -22.09 9.51
C PRO A 267 20.74 -21.04 10.31
N GLY A 268 20.01 -20.23 11.08
CA GLY A 268 20.57 -19.16 11.89
C GLY A 268 20.97 -17.88 11.14
N PHE A 269 20.79 -17.81 9.81
CA PHE A 269 20.99 -16.60 9.01
C PHE A 269 19.70 -16.06 8.41
N VAL A 270 18.76 -16.94 8.05
CA VAL A 270 17.46 -16.58 7.53
C VAL A 270 16.39 -17.11 8.47
N ARG A 271 15.39 -16.29 8.75
CA ARG A 271 14.16 -16.67 9.44
C ARG A 271 12.97 -16.27 8.61
N PHE A 272 12.14 -17.24 8.26
CA PHE A 272 10.87 -17.01 7.58
C PHE A 272 9.70 -17.27 8.53
N VAL A 273 8.79 -16.30 8.66
CA VAL A 273 7.57 -16.41 9.44
C VAL A 273 6.38 -16.24 8.50
N GLU A 274 5.78 -17.36 8.14
CA GLU A 274 4.62 -17.46 7.25
C GLU A 274 3.32 -17.15 8.02
N ALA A 275 3.19 -15.94 8.49
CA ALA A 275 2.03 -15.51 9.24
C ALA A 275 1.84 -14.00 9.16
N TYR A 276 0.61 -13.55 9.35
CA TYR A 276 0.35 -12.16 9.71
C TYR A 276 0.47 -12.02 11.23
N ASP A 277 1.67 -11.70 11.70
CA ASP A 277 2.00 -11.54 13.11
C ASP A 277 2.30 -10.05 13.39
N GLU A 278 1.31 -9.35 13.94
CA GLU A 278 1.43 -7.91 14.20
C GLU A 278 2.52 -7.60 15.22
N ALA A 279 2.65 -8.40 16.28
CA ALA A 279 3.65 -8.18 17.31
C ALA A 279 5.08 -8.36 16.77
N LEU A 280 5.30 -9.36 15.92
CA LEU A 280 6.60 -9.55 15.25
C LEU A 280 6.88 -8.42 14.25
N ALA A 281 5.88 -7.97 13.50
CA ALA A 281 6.03 -6.85 12.58
C ALA A 281 6.45 -5.57 13.33
N ARG A 282 5.82 -5.28 14.49
CA ARG A 282 6.20 -4.13 15.32
C ARG A 282 7.62 -4.26 15.86
N LEU A 283 8.01 -5.44 16.30
CA LEU A 283 9.39 -5.71 16.71
C LEU A 283 10.38 -5.56 15.54
N ALA A 284 10.02 -6.00 14.34
CA ALA A 284 10.85 -5.83 13.15
C ALA A 284 11.04 -4.33 12.81
N TYR A 285 9.97 -3.53 12.81
CA TYR A 285 10.06 -2.08 12.62
C TYR A 285 10.87 -1.38 13.70
N ALA A 286 10.85 -1.88 14.94
CA ALA A 286 11.59 -1.27 16.05
C ALA A 286 13.04 -1.77 16.17
N GLY A 287 13.30 -3.05 15.89
CA GLY A 287 14.54 -3.73 16.25
C GLY A 287 15.45 -4.13 15.10
N ALA A 288 15.00 -4.10 13.85
CA ALA A 288 15.87 -4.37 12.71
C ALA A 288 16.83 -3.18 12.44
N ASP A 289 17.96 -3.47 11.81
CA ASP A 289 18.92 -2.44 11.38
C ASP A 289 18.51 -1.78 10.06
N ALA A 290 17.76 -2.51 9.21
CA ALA A 290 17.15 -1.96 8.00
C ALA A 290 15.89 -2.73 7.60
N LEU A 291 14.94 -2.02 6.96
CA LEU A 291 13.79 -2.62 6.30
C LEU A 291 14.02 -2.70 4.79
N LEU A 292 13.85 -3.88 4.20
CA LEU A 292 13.97 -4.08 2.75
C LEU A 292 12.63 -3.85 2.05
N VAL A 293 12.62 -2.96 1.04
CA VAL A 293 11.42 -2.64 0.24
C VAL A 293 11.78 -2.62 -1.26
N PRO A 294 12.17 -3.78 -1.85
CA PRO A 294 12.67 -3.85 -3.21
C PRO A 294 11.57 -3.95 -4.27
N SER A 295 10.48 -3.24 -4.09
CA SER A 295 9.27 -3.36 -4.91
C SER A 295 9.53 -3.08 -6.39
N ARG A 296 8.87 -3.85 -7.29
CA ARG A 296 8.84 -3.57 -8.75
C ARG A 296 8.13 -2.25 -9.04
N PHE A 297 7.04 -2.02 -8.38
CA PHE A 297 6.32 -0.74 -8.30
C PHE A 297 5.67 -0.63 -6.92
N GLU A 298 5.54 0.58 -6.42
CA GLU A 298 4.96 0.83 -5.10
C GLU A 298 4.13 2.12 -5.14
N PRO A 299 2.80 2.03 -5.20
CA PRO A 299 1.95 3.21 -5.30
C PRO A 299 2.19 4.23 -4.20
N CYS A 300 2.21 3.80 -2.95
CA CYS A 300 2.55 4.61 -1.79
C CYS A 300 3.55 3.89 -0.90
N GLY A 301 3.19 2.69 -0.45
CA GLY A 301 3.87 1.97 0.62
C GLY A 301 3.58 2.58 1.99
N LEU A 302 3.30 1.71 2.95
CA LEU A 302 3.13 2.11 4.36
C LEU A 302 4.30 1.61 5.21
N VAL A 303 4.84 0.45 4.87
CA VAL A 303 5.87 -0.22 5.67
C VAL A 303 7.14 0.63 5.86
N GLN A 304 7.57 1.37 4.83
CA GLN A 304 8.73 2.25 4.93
C GLN A 304 8.45 3.50 5.77
N MET A 305 7.21 4.00 5.78
CA MET A 305 6.81 5.10 6.65
C MET A 305 6.76 4.64 8.11
N ILE A 306 6.16 3.46 8.36
CA ILE A 306 6.13 2.84 9.69
C ILE A 306 7.55 2.58 10.18
N ALA A 307 8.41 1.95 9.38
CA ALA A 307 9.80 1.68 9.76
C ALA A 307 10.56 2.96 10.13
N GLN A 308 10.44 4.04 9.34
CA GLN A 308 11.03 5.33 9.66
C GLN A 308 10.48 5.91 10.95
N ARG A 309 9.17 5.80 11.19
CA ARG A 309 8.52 6.23 12.44
C ARG A 309 9.09 5.49 13.67
N TYR A 310 9.49 4.21 13.49
CA TYR A 310 10.12 3.37 14.52
C TYR A 310 11.65 3.47 14.51
N GLY A 311 12.24 4.35 13.72
CA GLY A 311 13.69 4.58 13.68
C GLY A 311 14.46 3.47 12.97
N THR A 312 13.83 2.71 12.08
CA THR A 312 14.48 1.71 11.22
C THR A 312 14.51 2.23 9.78
N PRO A 313 15.69 2.52 9.22
CA PRO A 313 15.80 3.08 7.89
C PRO A 313 15.47 2.04 6.81
N PRO A 314 14.70 2.41 5.77
CA PRO A 314 14.45 1.53 4.64
C PRO A 314 15.61 1.51 3.64
N VAL A 315 15.85 0.34 3.04
CA VAL A 315 16.54 0.16 1.77
C VAL A 315 15.49 -0.19 0.73
N ALA A 316 15.20 0.73 -0.15
CA ALA A 316 14.07 0.63 -1.05
C ALA A 316 14.45 0.90 -2.51
N ARG A 317 13.69 0.30 -3.45
CA ARG A 317 13.82 0.69 -4.85
C ARG A 317 13.20 2.08 -5.07
N ALA A 318 13.83 2.89 -5.91
CA ALA A 318 13.41 4.25 -6.23
C ALA A 318 12.19 4.25 -7.18
N VAL A 319 11.02 3.88 -6.67
CA VAL A 319 9.75 3.84 -7.42
C VAL A 319 8.59 4.39 -6.59
N GLY A 320 7.65 5.03 -7.26
CA GLY A 320 6.38 5.51 -6.71
C GLY A 320 6.55 6.24 -5.37
N GLY A 321 5.69 5.92 -4.42
CA GLY A 321 5.70 6.54 -3.09
C GLY A 321 6.96 6.32 -2.26
N LEU A 322 7.82 5.36 -2.62
CA LEU A 322 9.12 5.20 -1.96
C LEU A 322 10.03 6.40 -2.22
N LYS A 323 9.98 7.00 -3.43
CA LYS A 323 10.71 8.24 -3.75
C LYS A 323 10.18 9.44 -2.97
N ASP A 324 8.90 9.46 -2.69
CA ASP A 324 8.25 10.59 -2.03
C ASP A 324 8.38 10.54 -0.50
N THR A 325 8.57 9.35 0.07
CA THR A 325 8.58 9.12 1.52
C THR A 325 9.98 8.91 2.11
N ILE A 326 10.97 8.54 1.27
CA ILE A 326 12.35 8.30 1.70
C ILE A 326 13.25 9.41 1.13
N GLU A 327 13.96 10.09 2.01
CA GLU A 327 15.02 11.01 1.63
C GLU A 327 16.34 10.24 1.49
N ASP A 328 16.77 10.01 0.23
CA ASP A 328 17.93 9.17 -0.09
C ASP A 328 19.21 9.64 0.61
N GLY A 329 19.86 8.75 1.34
CA GLY A 329 21.05 9.03 2.14
C GLY A 329 20.79 9.82 3.42
N ARG A 330 19.54 10.17 3.73
CA ARG A 330 19.19 10.93 4.93
C ARG A 330 18.27 10.15 5.88
N THR A 331 17.17 9.58 5.38
CA THR A 331 16.20 8.81 6.19
C THR A 331 16.16 7.34 5.80
N GLY A 332 16.84 6.96 4.74
CA GLY A 332 16.96 5.62 4.18
C GLY A 332 17.84 5.65 2.94
N VAL A 333 17.83 4.57 2.18
CA VAL A 333 18.60 4.47 0.93
C VAL A 333 17.69 4.02 -0.20
N LEU A 334 17.79 4.72 -1.33
CA LEU A 334 17.13 4.37 -2.57
C LEU A 334 18.14 3.76 -3.56
N PHE A 335 17.77 2.62 -4.18
CA PHE A 335 18.52 2.03 -5.29
C PHE A 335 17.67 2.02 -6.56
N GLN A 336 18.30 2.14 -7.74
CA GLN A 336 17.59 2.34 -9.01
C GLN A 336 17.26 1.02 -9.72
N THR A 337 18.28 0.18 -9.89
CA THR A 337 18.21 -0.99 -10.76
C THR A 337 17.44 -2.14 -10.09
N TYR A 338 16.43 -2.69 -10.76
CA TYR A 338 15.74 -3.90 -10.31
C TYR A 338 16.63 -5.14 -10.53
N HIS A 339 17.65 -5.28 -9.70
CA HIS A 339 18.63 -6.35 -9.74
C HIS A 339 19.16 -6.63 -8.33
N PRO A 340 19.54 -7.88 -7.99
CA PRO A 340 20.10 -8.21 -6.67
C PRO A 340 21.29 -7.34 -6.27
N GLU A 341 22.18 -6.99 -7.21
CA GLU A 341 23.32 -6.12 -6.95
C GLU A 341 22.90 -4.68 -6.57
N GLY A 342 21.78 -4.19 -7.13
CA GLY A 342 21.19 -2.91 -6.71
C GLY A 342 20.74 -2.92 -5.26
N LEU A 343 20.08 -4.00 -4.84
CA LEU A 343 19.67 -4.20 -3.45
C LEU A 343 20.89 -4.30 -2.52
N LEU A 344 21.91 -5.11 -2.88
CA LEU A 344 23.15 -5.27 -2.13
C LEU A 344 23.90 -3.94 -1.98
N TYR A 345 24.01 -3.18 -3.07
CA TYR A 345 24.60 -1.84 -3.03
C TYR A 345 23.84 -0.93 -2.05
N GLY A 346 22.51 -0.95 -2.09
CA GLY A 346 21.66 -0.20 -1.16
C GLY A 346 21.91 -0.57 0.30
N VAL A 347 22.00 -1.85 0.62
CA VAL A 347 22.31 -2.36 1.96
C VAL A 347 23.68 -1.88 2.41
N LEU A 348 24.74 -2.10 1.61
CA LEU A 348 26.10 -1.69 1.95
C LEU A 348 26.22 -0.17 2.12
N ARG A 349 25.54 0.59 1.27
CA ARG A 349 25.51 2.06 1.38
C ARG A 349 24.84 2.51 2.67
N LEU A 350 23.72 1.89 3.06
CA LEU A 350 23.02 2.19 4.31
C LEU A 350 23.94 1.97 5.52
N PHE A 351 24.62 0.83 5.59
CA PHE A 351 25.53 0.52 6.70
C PHE A 351 26.74 1.43 6.72
N ARG A 352 27.25 1.89 5.57
CA ARG A 352 28.30 2.91 5.50
C ARG A 352 27.85 4.26 6.05
N LEU A 353 26.59 4.65 5.80
CA LEU A 353 26.01 5.91 6.27
C LEU A 353 25.62 5.86 7.76
N GLY A 354 25.48 4.68 8.33
CA GLY A 354 25.07 4.44 9.71
C GLY A 354 23.56 4.30 9.89
N PRO A 355 23.04 3.07 10.04
CA PRO A 355 21.61 2.80 10.17
C PRO A 355 20.94 3.62 11.28
N GLU A 356 21.57 3.73 12.44
CA GLU A 356 21.06 4.47 13.59
C GLU A 356 20.83 5.96 13.27
N ALA A 357 21.83 6.61 12.65
CA ALA A 357 21.74 8.02 12.29
C ALA A 357 20.64 8.28 11.26
N LEU A 358 20.47 7.39 10.27
CA LEU A 358 19.40 7.47 9.28
C LEU A 358 18.02 7.22 9.94
N GLY A 359 17.94 6.26 10.84
CA GLY A 359 16.72 5.94 11.58
C GLY A 359 16.23 7.11 12.43
N LEU A 360 17.13 7.77 13.18
CA LEU A 360 16.76 8.94 13.97
C LEU A 360 16.21 10.09 13.13
N ARG A 361 16.76 10.32 11.93
CA ARG A 361 16.23 11.32 10.99
C ARG A 361 14.89 10.89 10.40
N GLY A 362 14.67 9.58 10.20
CA GLY A 362 13.38 9.04 9.80
C GLY A 362 12.28 9.35 10.79
N MET A 363 12.57 9.31 12.11
CA MET A 363 11.63 9.65 13.17
C MET A 363 11.22 11.13 13.20
N GLU A 364 11.94 12.02 12.51
CA GLU A 364 11.58 13.44 12.38
C GLU A 364 10.47 13.70 11.36
N LYS A 365 10.22 12.74 10.47
CA LYS A 365 9.27 12.95 9.37
C LYS A 365 7.83 12.94 9.88
N ASP A 366 7.05 13.88 9.39
CA ASP A 366 5.60 13.88 9.60
C ASP A 366 4.92 12.99 8.55
N PHE A 367 4.41 11.87 9.00
CA PHE A 367 3.60 10.94 8.20
C PHE A 367 2.12 10.98 8.59
N SER A 368 1.66 12.02 9.29
CA SER A 368 0.25 12.17 9.65
C SER A 368 -0.66 12.33 8.42
N TRP A 369 -1.94 12.11 8.63
CA TRP A 369 -2.97 12.39 7.62
C TRP A 369 -3.25 13.89 7.41
N GLU A 370 -2.68 14.78 8.21
CA GLU A 370 -3.04 16.20 8.19
C GLU A 370 -2.76 16.86 6.84
N GLY A 371 -1.55 16.69 6.30
CA GLY A 371 -1.19 17.21 4.99
C GLY A 371 -2.03 16.62 3.86
N SER A 372 -2.24 15.30 3.89
CA SER A 372 -3.05 14.58 2.91
C SER A 372 -4.51 15.01 2.94
N SER A 373 -5.09 15.19 4.11
CA SER A 373 -6.48 15.66 4.27
C SER A 373 -6.68 17.05 3.66
N ARG A 374 -5.74 17.97 3.88
CA ARG A 374 -5.79 19.30 3.26
C ARG A 374 -5.74 19.22 1.74
N ALA A 375 -4.87 18.36 1.18
CA ALA A 375 -4.78 18.15 -0.26
C ALA A 375 -6.08 17.55 -0.83
N TYR A 376 -6.73 16.61 -0.15
CA TYR A 376 -8.02 16.07 -0.54
C TYR A 376 -9.13 17.14 -0.52
N LEU A 377 -9.15 18.02 0.48
CA LEU A 377 -10.11 19.13 0.52
C LEU A 377 -9.97 20.06 -0.68
N GLU A 378 -8.74 20.35 -1.14
CA GLU A 378 -8.52 21.12 -2.37
C GLU A 378 -9.03 20.39 -3.63
N VAL A 379 -8.84 19.08 -3.70
CA VAL A 379 -9.38 18.25 -4.79
C VAL A 379 -10.91 18.26 -4.78
N TYR A 380 -11.54 18.18 -3.61
CA TYR A 380 -13.01 18.23 -3.48
C TYR A 380 -13.55 19.59 -3.93
N ARG A 381 -12.92 20.69 -3.53
CA ARG A 381 -13.30 22.04 -4.00
C ARG A 381 -13.22 22.14 -5.53
N LYS A 382 -12.14 21.64 -6.14
CA LYS A 382 -12.02 21.61 -7.61
C LYS A 382 -13.06 20.73 -8.29
N ALA A 383 -13.47 19.64 -7.67
CA ALA A 383 -14.49 18.75 -8.21
C ALA A 383 -15.90 19.34 -8.13
N LEU A 384 -16.16 20.19 -7.13
CA LEU A 384 -17.44 20.89 -6.95
C LEU A 384 -17.61 22.09 -7.88
N GLY A 385 -16.53 22.69 -8.38
CA GLY A 385 -16.50 23.84 -9.28
C GLY A 385 -16.07 25.06 -8.55
#